data_9b3aed2ddb1194b4c86252437c423c7d
#
_entry.id   9b3aed2ddb1194b4c86252437c423c7d
#
_cell.length_a   1.000
_cell.length_b   1.000
_cell.length_c   1.000
_cell.angle_alpha   90.00
_cell.angle_beta   90.00
_cell.angle_gamma   90.00
#
_symmetry.space_group_name_H-M   'P 1'
#
loop_
_entity.id
_entity.type
_entity.pdbx_description
1 polymer ?
#
loop_
_entity_poly.entity_id
_entity_poly.type
_entity_poly.pdbx_seq_one_letter_code
_entity_poly.pdbx_strand_id
1 'polypeptide(L)'
;MKLIDADPIGINVCSTVATYANVHDELRKVYAKLPDAKKAGYKAGDFSYNTGKLRCPTCDGTGVISLDVQFLPDVEIPCPDCHGSRYNGDAGHIKRKTKSGELYSLPELMDMDVQQVLQACEDMKKIGSRLQILQDLGLGYLTLGEAGGRIIAKAIPEKIACDRGSITGKYLR
;
A
#
# COMPACT_ATOMS: atom_id res chain seq x y z
N MET A 1 4.89 -29.35 -20.48
CA MET A 1 4.11 -28.11 -20.55
C MET A 1 3.99 -27.60 -19.11
N LYS A 2 4.70 -26.50 -18.74
CA LYS A 2 4.53 -25.91 -17.41
C LYS A 2 3.27 -25.07 -17.46
N LEU A 3 2.27 -25.43 -16.68
CA LEU A 3 1.09 -24.58 -16.45
C LEU A 3 1.58 -23.35 -15.67
N ILE A 4 1.51 -22.18 -16.28
CA ILE A 4 1.70 -20.92 -15.56
C ILE A 4 0.32 -20.57 -15.04
N ASP A 5 0.07 -20.88 -13.79
CA ASP A 5 -1.14 -20.51 -13.09
C ASP A 5 -1.07 -19.01 -12.76
N ALA A 6 -2.16 -18.31 -13.02
CA ALA A 6 -2.31 -16.88 -12.71
C ALA A 6 -2.97 -16.68 -11.33
N ASP A 7 -3.05 -17.72 -10.52
CA ASP A 7 -3.54 -17.57 -9.16
C ASP A 7 -2.55 -16.67 -8.37
N PRO A 8 -3.07 -15.65 -7.68
CA PRO A 8 -2.21 -14.75 -6.89
C PRO A 8 -1.40 -15.59 -5.90
N ILE A 9 -0.07 -15.44 -5.93
CA ILE A 9 0.81 -16.08 -4.95
C ILE A 9 0.46 -15.51 -3.57
N GLY A 10 -0.43 -16.23 -2.85
CA GLY A 10 -0.86 -15.91 -1.51
C GLY A 10 -1.50 -14.52 -1.40
N ILE A 11 -2.82 -14.47 -1.42
CA ILE A 11 -3.56 -13.27 -0.98
C ILE A 11 -3.29 -13.09 0.52
N ASN A 12 -2.15 -12.51 0.84
CA ASN A 12 -1.90 -12.08 2.20
C ASN A 12 -2.33 -10.62 2.29
N VAL A 13 -3.55 -10.40 2.78
CA VAL A 13 -4.14 -9.07 3.01
C VAL A 13 -3.22 -8.19 3.87
N CYS A 14 -2.32 -8.81 4.63
CA CYS A 14 -1.31 -8.15 5.45
C CYS A 14 -0.06 -7.71 4.68
N SER A 15 0.07 -8.05 3.40
CA SER A 15 1.22 -7.68 2.57
C SER A 15 0.84 -6.60 1.57
N THR A 16 1.63 -5.53 1.52
CA THR A 16 1.44 -4.40 0.59
C THR A 16 2.71 -4.18 -0.23
N VAL A 17 2.62 -3.34 -1.25
CA VAL A 17 3.79 -2.89 -2.04
C VAL A 17 4.89 -2.35 -1.12
N ALA A 18 4.53 -1.56 -0.10
CA ALA A 18 5.48 -1.03 0.88
C ALA A 18 6.20 -2.10 1.68
N THR A 19 5.54 -3.22 2.02
CA THR A 19 6.18 -4.33 2.75
C THR A 19 7.07 -5.16 1.84
N TYR A 20 6.66 -5.45 0.62
CA TYR A 20 7.47 -6.15 -0.38
C TYR A 20 8.77 -5.39 -0.70
N ALA A 21 8.67 -4.07 -0.86
CA ALA A 21 9.84 -3.21 -1.08
C ALA A 21 10.67 -2.97 0.19
N ASN A 22 10.27 -3.49 1.35
CA ASN A 22 10.86 -3.17 2.66
C ASN A 22 10.90 -1.67 2.99
N VAL A 23 9.99 -0.90 2.42
CA VAL A 23 9.87 0.56 2.64
C VAL A 23 9.10 0.86 3.92
N HIS A 24 8.06 0.06 4.21
CA HIS A 24 7.21 0.26 5.37
C HIS A 24 7.98 0.27 6.70
N ASP A 25 8.95 -0.64 6.88
CA ASP A 25 9.76 -0.71 8.10
C ASP A 25 10.64 0.52 8.30
N GLU A 26 11.19 1.08 7.23
CA GLU A 26 11.99 2.31 7.30
C GLU A 26 11.08 3.53 7.59
N LEU A 27 9.90 3.61 6.96
CA LEU A 27 8.93 4.65 7.25
C LEU A 27 8.50 4.63 8.72
N ARG A 28 8.15 3.47 9.28
CA ARG A 28 7.78 3.32 10.70
C ARG A 28 8.86 3.86 11.64
N LYS A 29 10.14 3.58 11.36
CA LYS A 29 11.27 4.09 12.15
C LYS A 29 11.42 5.61 12.06
N VAL A 30 11.13 6.20 10.91
CA VAL A 30 11.17 7.64 10.71
C VAL A 30 10.03 8.31 11.45
N TYR A 31 8.79 7.84 11.28
CA TYR A 31 7.61 8.40 11.94
C TYR A 31 7.68 8.31 13.47
N ALA A 32 8.20 7.21 14.01
CA ALA A 32 8.40 7.07 15.47
C ALA A 32 9.38 8.07 16.08
N LYS A 33 10.24 8.68 15.27
CA LYS A 33 11.20 9.71 15.74
C LYS A 33 10.62 11.12 15.76
N LEU A 34 9.46 11.33 15.15
CA LEU A 34 8.82 12.63 15.08
C LEU A 34 8.41 13.13 16.48
N PRO A 35 8.44 14.46 16.71
CA PRO A 35 8.08 15.04 18.01
C PRO A 35 6.69 14.61 18.49
N ASP A 36 5.69 14.60 17.58
CA ASP A 36 4.32 14.27 17.92
C ASP A 36 4.15 12.78 18.27
N ALA A 37 4.85 11.88 17.56
CA ALA A 37 4.91 10.47 17.91
C ALA A 37 5.54 10.24 19.30
N LYS A 38 6.62 10.95 19.60
CA LYS A 38 7.29 10.86 20.91
C LYS A 38 6.42 11.40 22.03
N LYS A 39 5.71 12.53 21.82
CA LYS A 39 4.77 13.09 22.81
C LYS A 39 3.63 12.10 23.11
N ALA A 40 3.12 11.42 22.10
CA ALA A 40 2.09 10.41 22.24
C ALA A 40 2.62 9.04 22.74
N GLY A 41 3.95 8.87 22.87
CA GLY A 41 4.58 7.64 23.33
C GLY A 41 4.61 6.52 22.31
N TYR A 42 4.39 6.81 21.02
CA TYR A 42 4.40 5.81 19.95
C TYR A 42 5.81 5.39 19.54
N LYS A 43 6.00 4.09 19.40
CA LYS A 43 7.22 3.44 18.91
C LYS A 43 7.03 2.96 17.47
N ALA A 44 8.11 2.55 16.80
CA ALA A 44 8.06 2.06 15.43
C ALA A 44 7.10 0.86 15.25
N GLY A 45 6.93 0.02 16.27
CA GLY A 45 5.96 -1.08 16.27
C GLY A 45 4.52 -0.61 16.21
N ASP A 46 4.19 0.53 16.83
CA ASP A 46 2.83 1.05 16.89
C ASP A 46 2.33 1.55 15.53
N PHE A 47 3.24 1.87 14.61
CA PHE A 47 2.96 2.23 13.22
C PHE A 47 2.78 1.01 12.28
N SER A 48 2.78 -0.21 12.81
CA SER A 48 2.44 -1.40 12.01
C SER A 48 0.93 -1.50 11.85
N TYR A 49 0.44 -1.51 10.61
CA TYR A 49 -0.99 -1.74 10.36
C TYR A 49 -1.42 -3.20 10.64
N ASN A 50 -0.47 -4.14 10.80
CA ASN A 50 -0.78 -5.54 11.14
C ASN A 50 -0.92 -5.78 12.65
N THR A 51 -0.08 -5.12 13.47
CA THR A 51 0.02 -5.42 14.91
C THR A 51 0.14 -4.18 15.80
N GLY A 52 0.24 -2.99 15.20
CA GLY A 52 0.48 -1.74 15.93
C GLY A 52 -0.78 -1.15 16.54
N LYS A 53 -0.60 -0.24 17.50
CA LYS A 53 -1.70 0.49 18.15
C LYS A 53 -2.42 1.46 17.23
N LEU A 54 -1.74 1.93 16.18
CA LEU A 54 -2.27 2.89 15.20
C LEU A 54 -3.01 2.21 14.05
N ARG A 55 -3.19 0.88 14.07
CA ARG A 55 -4.00 0.17 13.09
C ARG A 55 -5.49 0.53 13.25
N CYS A 56 -6.23 0.46 12.18
CA CYS A 56 -7.68 0.63 12.21
C CYS A 56 -8.33 -0.50 13.02
N PRO A 57 -9.10 -0.21 14.07
CA PRO A 57 -9.73 -1.23 14.89
C PRO A 57 -10.90 -1.92 14.18
N THR A 58 -11.55 -1.24 13.23
CA THR A 58 -12.74 -1.74 12.53
C THR A 58 -12.41 -2.84 11.53
N CYS A 59 -11.33 -2.68 10.77
CA CYS A 59 -10.89 -3.68 9.79
C CYS A 59 -9.63 -4.43 10.23
N ASP A 60 -9.16 -4.23 11.45
CA ASP A 60 -7.94 -4.86 11.99
C ASP A 60 -6.70 -4.65 11.08
N GLY A 61 -6.66 -3.48 10.41
CA GLY A 61 -5.55 -3.12 9.52
C GLY A 61 -5.58 -3.78 8.13
N THR A 62 -6.66 -4.47 7.76
CA THR A 62 -6.80 -5.05 6.41
C THR A 62 -7.14 -4.00 5.36
N GLY A 63 -7.76 -2.89 5.77
CA GLY A 63 -8.26 -1.82 4.89
C GLY A 63 -9.60 -2.14 4.25
N VAL A 64 -10.07 -3.39 4.34
CA VAL A 64 -11.32 -3.87 3.76
C VAL A 64 -12.15 -4.63 4.79
N ILE A 65 -13.43 -4.74 4.53
CA ILE A 65 -14.36 -5.59 5.28
C ILE A 65 -14.92 -6.62 4.30
N SER A 66 -14.81 -7.91 4.63
CA SER A 66 -15.44 -8.99 3.88
C SER A 66 -16.88 -9.14 4.34
N LEU A 67 -17.81 -9.10 3.39
CA LEU A 67 -19.22 -9.38 3.61
C LEU A 67 -19.51 -10.80 3.13
N ASP A 68 -19.85 -11.68 4.07
CA ASP A 68 -20.40 -13.01 3.75
C ASP A 68 -21.84 -12.85 3.22
N VAL A 69 -21.98 -12.99 1.93
CA VAL A 69 -23.30 -12.97 1.28
C VAL A 69 -23.64 -14.41 0.88
N GLN A 70 -24.60 -15.01 1.57
CA GLN A 70 -25.04 -16.38 1.29
C GLN A 70 -25.22 -16.61 -0.22
N PHE A 71 -24.57 -17.67 -0.74
CA PHE A 71 -24.59 -18.11 -2.14
C PHE A 71 -23.83 -17.23 -3.16
N LEU A 72 -23.09 -16.22 -2.72
CA LEU A 72 -22.21 -15.39 -3.56
C LEU A 72 -20.76 -15.49 -3.05
N PRO A 73 -19.75 -15.24 -3.91
CA PRO A 73 -18.38 -15.04 -3.45
C PRO A 73 -18.31 -13.91 -2.44
N ASP A 74 -17.42 -14.01 -1.45
CA ASP A 74 -17.19 -12.95 -0.47
C ASP A 74 -16.95 -11.62 -1.18
N VAL A 75 -17.72 -10.60 -0.79
CA VAL A 75 -17.58 -9.24 -1.33
C VAL A 75 -16.73 -8.43 -0.38
N GLU A 76 -15.56 -7.99 -0.84
CA GLU A 76 -14.73 -7.06 -0.09
C GLU A 76 -15.11 -5.62 -0.40
N ILE A 77 -15.40 -4.86 0.64
CA ILE A 77 -15.67 -3.41 0.54
C ILE A 77 -14.59 -2.64 1.31
N PRO A 78 -14.20 -1.43 0.87
CA PRO A 78 -13.32 -0.56 1.66
C PRO A 78 -13.89 -0.34 3.06
N CYS A 79 -13.02 -0.39 4.06
CA CYS A 79 -13.42 -0.14 5.44
C CYS A 79 -14.03 1.26 5.57
N PRO A 80 -15.23 1.43 6.14
CA PRO A 80 -15.91 2.72 6.24
C PRO A 80 -15.18 3.73 7.13
N ASP A 81 -14.38 3.26 8.10
CA ASP A 81 -13.68 4.13 9.03
C ASP A 81 -12.33 4.61 8.51
N CYS A 82 -11.53 3.72 7.94
CA CYS A 82 -10.20 4.06 7.46
C CYS A 82 -10.13 4.27 5.94
N HIS A 83 -11.21 4.02 5.21
CA HIS A 83 -11.30 4.17 3.76
C HIS A 83 -10.16 3.48 2.98
N GLY A 84 -9.69 2.33 3.49
CA GLY A 84 -8.60 1.57 2.90
C GLY A 84 -7.21 1.89 3.43
N SER A 85 -7.01 2.99 4.17
CA SER A 85 -5.69 3.41 4.67
C SER A 85 -5.07 2.47 5.70
N ARG A 86 -5.86 1.57 6.30
CA ARG A 86 -5.46 0.57 7.31
C ARG A 86 -5.13 1.13 8.70
N TYR A 87 -5.15 2.45 8.85
CA TYR A 87 -4.79 3.17 10.08
C TYR A 87 -6.00 3.83 10.72
N ASN A 88 -5.90 4.06 12.03
CA ASN A 88 -6.87 4.87 12.76
C ASN A 88 -6.57 6.38 12.55
N GLY A 89 -7.49 7.24 13.03
CA GLY A 89 -7.35 8.70 12.88
C GLY A 89 -6.10 9.29 13.53
N ASP A 90 -5.61 8.70 14.63
CA ASP A 90 -4.42 9.20 15.35
C ASP A 90 -3.16 9.16 14.47
N ALA A 91 -3.05 8.16 13.59
CA ALA A 91 -1.93 8.07 12.66
C ALA A 91 -1.89 9.24 11.67
N GLY A 92 -3.05 9.80 11.32
CA GLY A 92 -3.18 10.95 10.43
C GLY A 92 -2.67 12.26 11.03
N HIS A 93 -2.66 12.37 12.36
CA HIS A 93 -2.17 13.56 13.06
C HIS A 93 -0.64 13.63 13.14
N ILE A 94 0.05 12.51 12.99
CA ILE A 94 1.51 12.44 13.03
C ILE A 94 2.06 12.70 11.64
N LYS A 95 2.44 13.95 11.36
CA LYS A 95 2.89 14.39 10.04
C LYS A 95 4.38 14.66 10.01
N ARG A 96 5.02 14.19 8.92
CA ARG A 96 6.41 14.47 8.61
C ARG A 96 6.49 15.57 7.55
N LYS A 97 7.36 16.56 7.78
CA LYS A 97 7.67 17.58 6.78
C LYS A 97 8.65 17.01 5.76
N THR A 98 8.32 17.15 4.48
CA THR A 98 9.20 16.80 3.35
C THR A 98 10.25 17.89 3.12
N LYS A 99 11.21 17.63 2.24
CA LYS A 99 12.19 18.61 1.81
C LYS A 99 11.56 19.78 1.05
N SER A 100 10.46 19.52 0.32
CA SER A 100 9.65 20.54 -0.37
C SER A 100 8.80 21.40 0.57
N GLY A 101 8.68 20.99 1.84
CA GLY A 101 7.92 21.72 2.86
C GLY A 101 6.51 21.18 3.12
N GLU A 102 6.05 20.20 2.35
CA GLU A 102 4.76 19.55 2.51
C GLU A 102 4.75 18.63 3.74
N LEU A 103 3.57 18.40 4.27
CA LEU A 103 3.36 17.59 5.48
C LEU A 103 2.56 16.35 5.13
N TYR A 104 3.14 15.16 5.29
CA TYR A 104 2.47 13.88 5.06
C TYR A 104 2.51 13.01 6.30
N SER A 105 1.37 12.42 6.62
CA SER A 105 1.25 11.32 7.57
C SER A 105 1.61 9.99 6.91
N LEU A 106 1.82 8.95 7.73
CA LEU A 106 2.10 7.61 7.18
C LEU A 106 0.92 7.04 6.38
N PRO A 107 -0.36 7.15 6.82
CA PRO A 107 -1.50 6.79 5.98
C PRO A 107 -1.51 7.47 4.62
N GLU A 108 -1.29 8.80 4.57
CA GLU A 108 -1.26 9.55 3.31
C GLU A 108 -0.15 9.04 2.36
N LEU A 109 1.03 8.69 2.88
CA LEU A 109 2.08 8.08 2.05
C LEU A 109 1.72 6.68 1.55
N MET A 110 0.94 5.91 2.33
CA MET A 110 0.47 4.59 1.89
C MET A 110 -0.56 4.68 0.75
N ASP A 111 -1.32 5.77 0.67
CA ASP A 111 -2.30 6.01 -0.39
C ASP A 111 -1.68 6.59 -1.68
N MET A 112 -0.42 7.04 -1.63
CA MET A 112 0.31 7.56 -2.78
C MET A 112 0.91 6.46 -3.63
N ASP A 113 1.04 6.73 -4.92
CA ASP A 113 1.81 5.87 -5.83
C ASP A 113 3.33 5.97 -5.58
N VAL A 114 4.07 4.98 -6.07
CA VAL A 114 5.53 4.89 -5.92
C VAL A 114 6.24 6.15 -6.41
N GLN A 115 5.75 6.76 -7.50
CA GLN A 115 6.35 7.96 -8.07
C GLN A 115 6.18 9.17 -7.16
N GLN A 116 4.99 9.36 -6.59
CA GLN A 116 4.70 10.43 -5.65
C GLN A 116 5.52 10.28 -4.35
N VAL A 117 5.61 9.04 -3.83
CA VAL A 117 6.39 8.76 -2.62
C VAL A 117 7.89 8.97 -2.85
N LEU A 118 8.41 8.68 -4.05
CA LEU A 118 9.79 9.01 -4.43
C LEU A 118 10.07 10.51 -4.24
N GLN A 119 9.16 11.36 -4.70
CA GLN A 119 9.27 12.82 -4.54
C GLN A 119 9.15 13.24 -3.07
N ALA A 120 8.17 12.71 -2.34
CA ALA A 120 7.95 13.01 -0.94
C ALA A 120 9.10 12.53 -0.01
N CYS A 121 9.87 11.53 -0.44
CA CYS A 121 10.93 10.87 0.32
C CYS A 121 12.33 11.07 -0.24
N GLU A 122 12.57 12.13 -1.03
CA GLU A 122 13.87 12.43 -1.65
C GLU A 122 15.05 12.46 -0.66
N ASP A 123 14.80 12.90 0.58
CA ASP A 123 15.78 12.98 1.66
C ASP A 123 16.10 11.61 2.29
N MET A 124 15.31 10.58 1.99
CA MET A 124 15.44 9.24 2.56
C MET A 124 16.09 8.27 1.57
N LYS A 125 17.43 8.31 1.44
CA LYS A 125 18.20 7.52 0.47
C LYS A 125 17.84 6.04 0.42
N LYS A 126 17.61 5.39 1.59
CA LYS A 126 17.26 3.95 1.65
C LYS A 126 15.88 3.66 1.03
N ILE A 127 14.93 4.54 1.26
CA ILE A 127 13.58 4.42 0.70
C ILE A 127 13.64 4.72 -0.78
N GLY A 128 14.27 5.84 -1.16
CA GLY A 128 14.41 6.24 -2.54
C GLY A 128 15.06 5.17 -3.42
N SER A 129 16.15 4.53 -2.98
CA SER A 129 16.79 3.46 -3.76
C SER A 129 15.89 2.25 -4.00
N ARG A 130 15.06 1.88 -3.02
CA ARG A 130 14.13 0.76 -3.15
C ARG A 130 12.93 1.07 -4.04
N LEU A 131 12.38 2.27 -3.91
CA LEU A 131 11.29 2.74 -4.75
C LEU A 131 11.73 2.98 -6.20
N GLN A 132 12.99 3.41 -6.39
CA GLN A 132 13.55 3.56 -7.74
C GLN A 132 13.58 2.24 -8.49
N ILE A 133 13.89 1.12 -7.83
CA ILE A 133 13.84 -0.21 -8.44
C ILE A 133 12.42 -0.51 -8.96
N LEU A 134 11.38 -0.20 -8.16
CA LEU A 134 9.99 -0.37 -8.62
C LEU A 134 9.68 0.52 -9.81
N GLN A 135 10.15 1.77 -9.80
CA GLN A 135 10.00 2.70 -10.92
C GLN A 135 10.67 2.17 -12.18
N ASP A 136 11.91 1.66 -12.08
CA ASP A 136 12.68 1.11 -13.19
C ASP A 136 12.04 -0.15 -13.78
N LEU A 137 11.31 -0.91 -12.94
CA LEU A 137 10.50 -2.06 -13.38
C LEU A 137 9.15 -1.66 -14.00
N GLY A 138 8.85 -0.35 -14.13
CA GLY A 138 7.59 0.14 -14.66
C GLY A 138 6.41 0.02 -13.67
N LEU A 139 6.68 -0.21 -12.38
CA LEU A 139 5.68 -0.36 -11.31
C LEU A 139 5.39 0.94 -10.55
N GLY A 140 5.78 2.07 -11.11
CA GLY A 140 5.62 3.39 -10.49
C GLY A 140 4.18 3.82 -10.20
N TYR A 141 3.22 3.19 -10.86
CA TYR A 141 1.79 3.45 -10.72
C TYR A 141 1.13 2.74 -9.52
N LEU A 142 1.82 1.77 -8.90
CA LEU A 142 1.29 1.05 -7.75
C LEU A 142 1.27 1.95 -6.52
N THR A 143 0.18 1.89 -5.74
CA THR A 143 0.14 2.56 -4.44
C THR A 143 0.88 1.75 -3.38
N LEU A 144 1.52 2.42 -2.42
CA LEU A 144 2.28 1.72 -1.38
C LEU A 144 1.42 0.81 -0.51
N GLY A 145 0.19 1.22 -0.25
CA GLY A 145 -0.78 0.50 0.59
C GLY A 145 -1.53 -0.60 -0.16
N GLU A 146 -1.38 -0.68 -1.47
CA GLU A 146 -2.06 -1.69 -2.26
C GLU A 146 -1.59 -3.10 -1.87
N ALA A 147 -2.56 -3.96 -1.56
CA ALA A 147 -2.29 -5.38 -1.35
C ALA A 147 -1.85 -5.99 -2.68
N GLY A 148 -0.73 -6.73 -2.67
CA GLY A 148 -0.14 -7.25 -3.89
C GLY A 148 -1.13 -8.00 -4.77
N GLY A 149 -1.27 -7.55 -6.01
CA GLY A 149 -1.80 -8.37 -7.09
C GLY A 149 -3.32 -8.51 -7.17
N ARG A 150 -4.07 -7.41 -7.29
CA ARG A 150 -5.45 -7.53 -7.81
C ARG A 150 -5.39 -7.85 -9.30
N ILE A 151 -5.87 -9.04 -9.71
CA ILE A 151 -6.05 -9.39 -11.12
C ILE A 151 -7.16 -8.51 -11.68
N ILE A 152 -6.82 -7.58 -12.57
CA ILE A 152 -7.78 -6.67 -13.22
C ILE A 152 -8.48 -7.36 -14.39
N ALA A 153 -7.79 -8.28 -15.09
CA ALA A 153 -8.35 -9.02 -16.22
C ALA A 153 -7.65 -10.37 -16.36
N LYS A 154 -8.45 -11.43 -16.62
CA LYS A 154 -7.97 -12.80 -16.91
C LYS A 154 -8.57 -13.21 -18.23
N ALA A 155 -7.77 -13.27 -19.30
CA ALA A 155 -8.21 -13.72 -20.62
C ALA A 155 -7.01 -14.11 -21.49
N ILE A 156 -7.28 -14.61 -22.69
CA ILE A 156 -6.25 -14.79 -23.72
C ILE A 156 -5.64 -13.41 -24.12
N PRO A 157 -4.37 -13.37 -24.58
CA PRO A 157 -3.64 -12.12 -24.86
C PRO A 157 -4.41 -11.11 -25.72
N GLU A 158 -5.12 -11.58 -26.72
CA GLU A 158 -5.89 -10.74 -27.63
C GLU A 158 -7.05 -10.01 -26.92
N LYS A 159 -7.72 -10.67 -25.97
CA LYS A 159 -8.78 -10.06 -25.17
C LYS A 159 -8.21 -9.06 -24.15
N ILE A 160 -7.05 -9.40 -23.54
CA ILE A 160 -6.37 -8.49 -22.62
C ILE A 160 -5.88 -7.24 -23.35
N ALA A 161 -5.41 -7.37 -24.59
CA ALA A 161 -5.04 -6.24 -25.46
C ALA A 161 -6.20 -5.27 -25.70
N CYS A 162 -7.43 -5.76 -25.75
CA CYS A 162 -8.63 -4.96 -25.95
C CYS A 162 -9.17 -4.32 -24.66
N ASP A 163 -8.74 -4.77 -23.49
CA ASP A 163 -9.19 -4.24 -22.20
C ASP A 163 -8.54 -2.89 -21.91
N ARG A 164 -9.38 -1.84 -21.78
CA ARG A 164 -8.93 -0.48 -21.50
C ARG A 164 -8.37 -0.29 -20.08
N GLY A 165 -8.77 -1.14 -19.14
CA GLY A 165 -8.29 -1.14 -17.75
C GLY A 165 -6.97 -1.88 -17.56
N SER A 166 -6.57 -2.71 -18.53
CA SER A 166 -5.36 -3.52 -18.44
C SER A 166 -4.12 -2.76 -18.89
N ILE A 167 -3.17 -2.57 -17.97
CA ILE A 167 -1.86 -1.99 -18.29
C ILE A 167 -1.09 -2.93 -19.21
N THR A 168 -1.09 -4.23 -18.91
CA THR A 168 -0.48 -5.26 -19.78
C THR A 168 -1.05 -5.22 -21.20
N GLY A 169 -2.35 -4.95 -21.35
CA GLY A 169 -3.00 -4.81 -22.65
C GLY A 169 -2.42 -3.69 -23.52
N LYS A 170 -1.84 -2.65 -22.92
CA LYS A 170 -1.18 -1.56 -23.66
C LYS A 170 0.12 -2.02 -24.36
N TYR A 171 0.80 -3.02 -23.80
CA TYR A 171 2.04 -3.57 -24.34
C TYR A 171 1.83 -4.77 -25.27
N LEU A 172 0.59 -5.30 -25.33
CA LEU A 172 0.22 -6.38 -26.22
C LEU A 172 -0.41 -5.89 -27.56
N ARG A 173 -0.57 -4.58 -27.71
CA ARG A 173 -1.01 -3.91 -28.97
C ARG A 173 0.20 -3.54 -29.81
#